data_0122cd720ce9007efbb767304021393e
#
_entry.id   0122cd720ce9007efbb767304021393e
#
_cell.length_a   1.000
_cell.length_b   1.000
_cell.length_c   1.000
_cell.angle_alpha   90.00
_cell.angle_beta   90.00
_cell.angle_gamma   90.00
#
_symmetry.space_group_name_H-M   'P 1'
#
loop_
_entity.id
_entity.type
_entity.pdbx_description
1 polymer ?
#
loop_
_entity_poly.entity_id
_entity_poly.type
_entity_poly.pdbx_seq_one_letter_code
_entity_poly.pdbx_strand_id
1 'polypeptide(L)'
;MMPRYMLDTDTCSYIMKRSHPTVLKRLQGVPVGDVCMSVITKAELLYGVEISPRRSQDAAALAAFLPYVEALDFADDSALRYAEIRADLKKRGALIGANDLLIAAHARALDLTLVTNNRAEFERVRGLPIENWTTPPRRKR
;
A
#
# COMPACT_ATOMS: atom_id res chain seq x y z
N MET A 1 0.43 -19.39 -2.23
CA MET A 1 1.54 -18.69 -1.56
C MET A 1 1.09 -17.33 -1.09
N MET A 2 1.46 -16.96 0.12
CA MET A 2 1.16 -15.63 0.65
C MET A 2 2.05 -14.58 -0.02
N PRO A 3 1.53 -13.40 -0.37
CA PRO A 3 2.36 -12.30 -0.84
C PRO A 3 3.33 -11.85 0.25
N ARG A 4 4.38 -11.13 -0.15
CA ARG A 4 5.39 -10.56 0.74
C ARG A 4 5.20 -9.06 0.94
N TYR A 5 4.64 -8.39 -0.05
CA TYR A 5 4.54 -6.93 -0.11
C TYR A 5 3.11 -6.50 -0.29
N MET A 6 2.68 -5.52 0.51
CA MET A 6 1.43 -4.80 0.29
C MET A 6 1.78 -3.38 -0.15
N LEU A 7 1.30 -2.99 -1.33
CA LEU A 7 1.53 -1.65 -1.85
C LEU A 7 0.48 -0.69 -1.29
N ASP A 8 0.92 0.48 -0.80
CA ASP A 8 -0.05 1.51 -0.41
C ASP A 8 -0.65 2.19 -1.65
N THR A 9 -1.62 3.05 -1.44
CA THR A 9 -2.37 3.69 -2.53
C THR A 9 -1.47 4.54 -3.43
N ASP A 10 -0.57 5.33 -2.84
CA ASP A 10 0.32 6.19 -3.61
C ASP A 10 1.28 5.37 -4.48
N THR A 11 1.83 4.29 -3.93
CA THR A 11 2.72 3.40 -4.69
C THR A 11 1.99 2.77 -5.87
N CYS A 12 0.76 2.29 -5.67
CA CYS A 12 -0.08 1.80 -6.77
C CYS A 12 -0.29 2.88 -7.84
N SER A 13 -0.59 4.10 -7.41
CA SER A 13 -0.79 5.22 -8.32
C SER A 13 0.47 5.52 -9.14
N TYR A 14 1.65 5.48 -8.52
CA TYR A 14 2.93 5.68 -9.24
C TYR A 14 3.12 4.63 -10.33
N ILE A 15 2.77 3.38 -10.06
CA ILE A 15 2.88 2.30 -11.04
C ILE A 15 1.91 2.54 -12.20
N MET A 16 0.66 2.86 -11.90
CA MET A 16 -0.37 3.10 -12.91
C MET A 16 -0.03 4.28 -13.82
N LYS A 17 0.52 5.36 -13.25
CA LYS A 17 0.90 6.58 -13.97
C LYS A 17 2.30 6.50 -14.57
N ARG A 18 3.07 5.47 -14.24
CA ARG A 18 4.46 5.30 -14.66
C ARG A 18 5.33 6.52 -14.32
N SER A 19 5.04 7.16 -13.18
CA SER A 19 5.67 8.42 -12.77
C SER A 19 6.98 8.24 -12.01
N HIS A 20 7.26 7.03 -11.51
CA HIS A 20 8.43 6.75 -10.69
C HIS A 20 9.17 5.52 -11.24
N PRO A 21 10.20 5.72 -12.08
CA PRO A 21 10.91 4.60 -12.71
C PRO A 21 11.50 3.59 -11.74
N THR A 22 11.98 4.03 -10.56
CA THR A 22 12.53 3.13 -9.56
C THR A 22 11.48 2.19 -8.97
N VAL A 23 10.24 2.66 -8.81
CA VAL A 23 9.12 1.83 -8.36
C VAL A 23 8.81 0.75 -9.40
N LEU A 24 8.72 1.14 -10.67
CA LEU A 24 8.48 0.20 -11.77
C LEU A 24 9.57 -0.87 -11.84
N LYS A 25 10.82 -0.47 -11.72
CA LYS A 25 11.96 -1.38 -11.76
C LYS A 25 11.92 -2.38 -10.62
N ARG A 26 11.61 -1.93 -9.41
CA ARG A 26 11.46 -2.81 -8.24
C ARG A 26 10.33 -3.80 -8.44
N LEU A 27 9.18 -3.33 -8.94
CA LEU A 27 8.04 -4.19 -9.21
C LEU A 27 8.38 -5.29 -10.23
N GLN A 28 9.08 -4.94 -11.30
CA GLN A 28 9.51 -5.89 -12.33
C GLN A 28 10.45 -6.96 -11.79
N GLY A 29 11.21 -6.64 -10.74
CA GLY A 29 12.13 -7.58 -10.10
C GLY A 29 11.49 -8.50 -9.08
N VAL A 30 10.19 -8.40 -8.83
CA VAL A 30 9.47 -9.18 -7.83
C VAL A 30 8.43 -10.06 -8.52
N PRO A 31 8.32 -11.36 -8.16
CA PRO A 31 7.28 -12.22 -8.73
C PRO A 31 5.88 -11.64 -8.50
N VAL A 32 4.99 -11.76 -9.49
CA VAL A 32 3.63 -11.21 -9.44
C VAL A 32 2.87 -11.66 -8.18
N GLY A 33 2.97 -12.93 -7.81
CA GLY A 33 2.29 -13.44 -6.62
C GLY A 33 2.81 -12.91 -5.29
N ASP A 34 3.94 -12.21 -5.29
CA ASP A 34 4.54 -11.65 -4.06
C ASP A 34 3.98 -10.27 -3.70
N VAL A 35 3.16 -9.68 -4.54
CA VAL A 35 2.69 -8.30 -4.39
C VAL A 35 1.17 -8.27 -4.33
N CYS A 36 0.63 -7.51 -3.37
CA CYS A 36 -0.81 -7.33 -3.22
C CYS A 36 -1.13 -5.89 -2.83
N MET A 37 -2.42 -5.58 -2.77
CA MET A 37 -2.93 -4.37 -2.16
C MET A 37 -4.06 -4.71 -1.20
N SER A 38 -4.35 -3.80 -0.28
CA SER A 38 -5.58 -3.88 0.53
C SER A 38 -6.79 -3.52 -0.33
N VAL A 39 -7.94 -4.12 -0.01
CA VAL A 39 -9.22 -3.66 -0.58
C VAL A 39 -9.48 -2.19 -0.29
N ILE A 40 -8.93 -1.66 0.82
CA ILE A 40 -9.00 -0.24 1.15
C ILE A 40 -8.29 0.60 0.06
N THR A 41 -7.11 0.17 -0.36
CA THR A 41 -6.37 0.79 -1.47
C THR A 41 -7.18 0.72 -2.77
N LYS A 42 -7.76 -0.44 -3.06
CA LYS A 42 -8.62 -0.57 -4.24
C LYS A 42 -9.78 0.42 -4.20
N ALA A 43 -10.40 0.60 -3.04
CA ALA A 43 -11.50 1.57 -2.87
C ALA A 43 -11.02 3.00 -3.16
N GLU A 44 -9.82 3.37 -2.67
CA GLU A 44 -9.26 4.69 -2.93
C GLU A 44 -8.94 4.90 -4.42
N LEU A 45 -8.40 3.88 -5.08
CA LEU A 45 -8.11 3.93 -6.52
C LEU A 45 -9.39 4.07 -7.34
N LEU A 46 -10.43 3.32 -6.99
CA LEU A 46 -11.74 3.42 -7.64
C LEU A 46 -12.36 4.81 -7.44
N TYR A 47 -12.28 5.36 -6.23
CA TYR A 47 -12.74 6.71 -5.95
C TYR A 47 -11.98 7.74 -6.80
N GLY A 48 -10.66 7.59 -6.91
CA GLY A 48 -9.84 8.47 -7.75
C GLY A 48 -10.28 8.49 -9.21
N VAL A 49 -10.70 7.33 -9.74
CA VAL A 49 -11.27 7.23 -11.09
C VAL A 49 -12.59 8.00 -11.18
N GLU A 50 -13.49 7.83 -10.19
CA GLU A 50 -14.82 8.46 -10.20
C GLU A 50 -14.74 9.99 -10.25
N ILE A 51 -13.77 10.60 -9.57
CA ILE A 51 -13.61 12.06 -9.52
C ILE A 51 -12.65 12.61 -10.55
N SER A 52 -12.03 11.76 -11.37
CA SER A 52 -11.01 12.20 -12.31
C SER A 52 -11.59 12.97 -13.49
N PRO A 53 -10.96 14.08 -13.90
CA PRO A 53 -11.32 14.76 -15.16
C PRO A 53 -10.98 13.93 -16.40
N ARG A 54 -10.18 12.86 -16.24
CA ARG A 54 -9.83 11.91 -17.31
C ARG A 54 -10.31 10.51 -16.94
N ARG A 55 -11.59 10.42 -16.58
CA ARG A 55 -12.18 9.20 -16.01
C ARG A 55 -11.98 7.96 -16.87
N SER A 56 -12.21 8.06 -18.19
CA SER A 56 -12.06 6.91 -19.09
C SER A 56 -10.63 6.41 -19.17
N GLN A 57 -9.66 7.32 -19.21
CA GLN A 57 -8.24 6.98 -19.26
C GLN A 57 -7.78 6.35 -17.94
N ASP A 58 -8.18 6.92 -16.81
CA ASP A 58 -7.81 6.41 -15.51
C ASP A 58 -8.49 5.07 -15.21
N ALA A 59 -9.73 4.89 -15.65
CA ALA A 59 -10.42 3.61 -15.55
C ALA A 59 -9.70 2.51 -16.34
N ALA A 60 -9.22 2.82 -17.54
CA ALA A 60 -8.47 1.89 -18.36
C ALA A 60 -7.13 1.52 -17.72
N ALA A 61 -6.44 2.51 -17.14
CA ALA A 61 -5.17 2.29 -16.44
C ALA A 61 -5.37 1.38 -15.23
N LEU A 62 -6.42 1.60 -14.45
CA LEU A 62 -6.74 0.75 -13.31
C LEU A 62 -7.08 -0.67 -13.74
N ALA A 63 -7.90 -0.83 -14.78
CA ALA A 63 -8.26 -2.14 -15.31
C ALA A 63 -7.04 -2.93 -15.79
N ALA A 64 -6.06 -2.24 -16.38
CA ALA A 64 -4.81 -2.86 -16.82
C ALA A 64 -3.90 -3.25 -15.64
N PHE A 65 -3.98 -2.53 -14.53
CA PHE A 65 -3.15 -2.76 -13.35
C PHE A 65 -3.66 -3.90 -12.47
N LEU A 66 -4.98 -4.00 -12.26
CA LEU A 66 -5.57 -4.94 -11.30
C LEU A 66 -5.17 -6.41 -11.49
N PRO A 67 -5.00 -6.94 -12.72
CA PRO A 67 -4.57 -8.33 -12.88
C PRO A 67 -3.20 -8.65 -12.30
N TYR A 68 -2.35 -7.65 -12.09
CA TYR A 68 -0.98 -7.84 -11.61
C TYR A 68 -0.83 -7.68 -10.11
N VAL A 69 -1.80 -7.08 -9.43
CA VAL A 69 -1.73 -6.81 -7.99
C VAL A 69 -3.07 -7.15 -7.36
N GLU A 70 -3.14 -8.30 -6.73
CA GLU A 70 -4.37 -8.78 -6.10
C GLU A 70 -4.80 -7.88 -4.95
N ALA A 71 -6.09 -7.55 -4.89
CA ALA A 71 -6.68 -6.85 -3.74
C ALA A 71 -7.17 -7.89 -2.73
N LEU A 72 -6.69 -7.80 -1.50
CA LEU A 72 -7.04 -8.72 -0.42
C LEU A 72 -8.15 -8.15 0.44
N ASP A 73 -9.06 -9.02 0.90
CA ASP A 73 -10.16 -8.65 1.77
C ASP A 73 -9.67 -8.26 3.17
N PHE A 74 -10.33 -7.28 3.77
CA PHE A 74 -10.05 -6.82 5.13
C PHE A 74 -10.84 -7.70 6.12
N ALA A 75 -10.17 -8.67 6.73
CA ALA A 75 -10.79 -9.69 7.57
C ALA A 75 -10.72 -9.34 9.07
N ASP A 76 -11.27 -10.23 9.92
CA ASP A 76 -11.35 -10.01 11.37
C ASP A 76 -10.00 -9.77 12.02
N ASP A 77 -8.94 -10.47 11.61
CA ASP A 77 -7.60 -10.25 12.16
C ASP A 77 -7.12 -8.82 11.91
N SER A 78 -7.44 -8.27 10.76
CA SER A 78 -7.10 -6.89 10.41
C SER A 78 -7.90 -5.90 11.27
N ALA A 79 -9.16 -6.21 11.57
CA ALA A 79 -9.97 -5.39 12.47
C ALA A 79 -9.39 -5.34 13.88
N LEU A 80 -8.89 -6.47 14.38
CA LEU A 80 -8.25 -6.55 15.70
C LEU A 80 -6.95 -5.71 15.71
N ARG A 81 -6.11 -5.85 14.70
CA ARG A 81 -4.88 -5.06 14.60
C ARG A 81 -5.17 -3.56 14.48
N TYR A 82 -6.23 -3.21 13.74
CA TYR A 82 -6.68 -1.83 13.65
C TYR A 82 -6.96 -1.22 15.03
N ALA A 83 -7.73 -1.93 15.85
CA ALA A 83 -8.08 -1.44 17.19
C ALA A 83 -6.82 -1.24 18.06
N GLU A 84 -5.91 -2.20 18.05
CA GLU A 84 -4.68 -2.14 18.82
C GLU A 84 -3.76 -1.00 18.36
N ILE A 85 -3.56 -0.88 17.04
CA ILE A 85 -2.69 0.15 16.46
C ILE A 85 -3.26 1.54 16.72
N ARG A 86 -4.55 1.72 16.47
CA ARG A 86 -5.20 3.02 16.70
C ARG A 86 -5.12 3.45 18.15
N ALA A 87 -5.34 2.53 19.09
CA ALA A 87 -5.24 2.82 20.53
C ALA A 87 -3.81 3.24 20.91
N ASP A 88 -2.80 2.54 20.41
CA ASP A 88 -1.40 2.87 20.66
C ASP A 88 -1.03 4.26 20.09
N LEU A 89 -1.39 4.52 18.85
CA LEU A 89 -1.10 5.80 18.20
C LEU A 89 -1.81 6.95 18.88
N LYS A 90 -3.06 6.74 19.31
CA LYS A 90 -3.83 7.77 20.02
C LYS A 90 -3.17 8.13 21.35
N LYS A 91 -2.71 7.12 22.11
CA LYS A 91 -2.03 7.34 23.40
C LYS A 91 -0.74 8.15 23.22
N ARG A 92 -0.02 7.90 22.13
CA ARG A 92 1.24 8.60 21.85
C ARG A 92 1.06 9.95 21.16
N GLY A 93 -0.19 10.36 20.87
CA GLY A 93 -0.45 11.59 20.13
C GLY A 93 0.09 11.54 18.70
N ALA A 94 0.09 10.36 18.07
CA ALA A 94 0.75 10.12 16.80
C ALA A 94 -0.18 9.50 15.75
N LEU A 95 -1.48 9.84 15.80
CA LEU A 95 -2.46 9.30 14.85
C LEU A 95 -2.07 9.63 13.40
N ILE A 96 -2.39 8.70 12.52
CA ILE A 96 -2.21 8.81 11.08
C ILE A 96 -3.57 8.89 10.39
N GLY A 97 -3.58 9.12 9.07
CA GLY A 97 -4.81 9.22 8.30
C GLY A 97 -5.68 7.95 8.42
N ALA A 98 -7.00 8.13 8.33
CA ALA A 98 -7.95 7.05 8.59
C ALA A 98 -7.74 5.83 7.67
N ASN A 99 -7.61 6.06 6.37
CA ASN A 99 -7.40 4.96 5.42
C ASN A 99 -6.01 4.35 5.56
N ASP A 100 -4.99 5.17 5.83
CA ASP A 100 -3.63 4.68 6.06
C ASP A 100 -3.58 3.78 7.30
N LEU A 101 -4.36 4.11 8.32
CA LEU A 101 -4.47 3.29 9.52
C LEU A 101 -5.05 1.90 9.18
N LEU A 102 -6.09 1.85 8.35
CA LEU A 102 -6.67 0.59 7.88
C LEU A 102 -5.68 -0.23 7.05
N ILE A 103 -4.96 0.42 6.15
CA ILE A 103 -3.95 -0.24 5.31
C ILE A 103 -2.82 -0.81 6.18
N ALA A 104 -2.33 -0.02 7.14
CA ALA A 104 -1.30 -0.46 8.08
C ALA A 104 -1.74 -1.68 8.90
N ALA A 105 -2.97 -1.65 9.39
CA ALA A 105 -3.55 -2.76 10.15
C ALA A 105 -3.64 -4.03 9.30
N HIS A 106 -4.03 -3.88 8.05
CA HIS A 106 -4.16 -4.98 7.11
C HIS A 106 -2.80 -5.65 6.84
N ALA A 107 -1.78 -4.85 6.52
CA ALA A 107 -0.43 -5.35 6.30
C ALA A 107 0.13 -6.03 7.56
N ARG A 108 -0.10 -5.42 8.73
CA ARG A 108 0.37 -5.94 10.01
C ARG A 108 -0.28 -7.29 10.35
N ALA A 109 -1.57 -7.43 10.09
CA ALA A 109 -2.32 -8.68 10.35
C ALA A 109 -1.82 -9.84 9.52
N LEU A 110 -1.36 -9.58 8.29
CA LEU A 110 -0.88 -10.59 7.36
C LEU A 110 0.64 -10.75 7.38
N ASP A 111 1.34 -10.04 8.26
CA ASP A 111 2.81 -10.04 8.37
C ASP A 111 3.50 -9.67 7.06
N LEU A 112 2.96 -8.67 6.36
CA LEU A 112 3.51 -8.19 5.10
C LEU A 112 4.35 -6.94 5.31
N THR A 113 5.33 -6.74 4.43
CA THR A 113 6.04 -5.47 4.33
C THR A 113 5.16 -4.48 3.57
N LEU A 114 4.92 -3.32 4.15
CA LEU A 114 4.18 -2.23 3.48
C LEU A 114 5.14 -1.43 2.61
N VAL A 115 4.83 -1.31 1.33
CA VAL A 115 5.61 -0.48 0.40
C VAL A 115 4.94 0.89 0.31
N THR A 116 5.65 1.91 0.77
CA THR A 116 5.11 3.27 0.88
C THR A 116 6.21 4.32 0.69
N ASN A 117 5.86 5.46 0.13
CA ASN A 117 6.72 6.65 0.11
C ASN A 117 6.50 7.53 1.37
N ASN A 118 5.47 7.25 2.15
CA ASN A 118 5.11 8.04 3.34
C ASN A 118 5.67 7.42 4.62
N ARG A 119 7.00 7.32 4.70
CA ARG A 119 7.69 6.71 5.83
C ARG A 119 7.38 7.41 7.14
N ALA A 120 7.37 8.75 7.14
CA ALA A 120 7.17 9.54 8.35
C ALA A 120 5.86 9.18 9.08
N GLU A 121 4.81 8.85 8.33
CA GLU A 121 3.52 8.45 8.88
C GLU A 121 3.54 6.98 9.31
N PHE A 122 3.92 6.08 8.42
CA PHE A 122 3.83 4.63 8.68
C PHE A 122 4.88 4.11 9.67
N GLU A 123 6.00 4.81 9.84
CA GLU A 123 7.00 4.47 10.86
C GLU A 123 6.45 4.56 12.28
N ARG A 124 5.38 5.31 12.49
CA ARG A 124 4.70 5.40 13.78
C ARG A 124 4.05 4.09 14.21
N VAL A 125 3.77 3.19 13.25
CA VAL A 125 3.12 1.91 13.51
C VAL A 125 4.17 0.88 13.93
N ARG A 126 4.13 0.48 15.21
CA ARG A 126 5.09 -0.50 15.76
C ARG A 126 4.87 -1.87 15.13
N GLY A 127 5.98 -2.53 14.79
CA GLY A 127 5.96 -3.87 14.23
C GLY A 127 5.56 -3.98 12.77
N LEU A 128 5.45 -2.85 12.06
CA LEU A 128 5.15 -2.84 10.63
C LEU A 128 6.44 -2.64 9.83
N PRO A 129 6.92 -3.67 9.10
CA PRO A 129 8.05 -3.48 8.20
C PRO A 129 7.65 -2.58 7.03
N ILE A 130 8.53 -1.66 6.67
CA ILE A 130 8.29 -0.67 5.62
C ILE A 130 9.44 -0.68 4.62
N GLU A 131 9.11 -0.62 3.32
CA GLU A 131 10.07 -0.35 2.25
C GLU A 131 9.59 0.83 1.42
N ASN A 132 10.53 1.62 0.94
CA ASN A 132 10.24 2.70 0.00
C ASN A 132 10.90 2.38 -1.34
N TRP A 133 10.08 2.15 -2.37
CA TRP A 133 10.55 1.80 -3.71
C TRP A 133 10.81 3.02 -4.61
N THR A 134 10.56 4.24 -4.10
CA THR A 134 10.86 5.46 -4.85
C THR A 134 12.35 5.81 -4.81
N THR A 135 13.09 5.26 -3.84
CA THR A 135 14.52 5.49 -3.70
C THR A 135 15.30 4.26 -4.15
N PRO A 136 16.46 4.45 -4.83
CA PRO A 136 17.29 3.30 -5.18
C PRO A 136 17.83 2.60 -3.91
N PRO A 137 18.10 1.28 -3.99
CA PRO A 137 18.71 0.56 -2.86
C PRO A 137 20.05 1.21 -2.48
N ARG A 138 20.37 1.20 -1.17
CA ARG A 138 21.69 1.66 -0.72
C ARG A 138 22.77 0.80 -1.37
N ARG A 139 23.82 1.47 -1.88
CA ARG A 139 25.00 0.75 -2.33
C ARG A 139 25.67 0.07 -1.14
N LYS A 140 25.95 -1.22 -1.26
CA LYS A 140 26.81 -1.89 -0.29
C LYS A 140 28.22 -1.29 -0.40
N ARG A 141 28.73 -0.87 0.73
CA ARG A 141 30.14 -0.44 0.81
C ARG A 141 31.06 -1.64 0.86
#